data_6ac5c13ec79ea32244ea20cd0a0bd434
#
_entry.id   6ac5c13ec79ea32244ea20cd0a0bd434
#
_cell.length_a   1.000
_cell.length_b   1.000
_cell.length_c   1.000
_cell.angle_alpha   90.00
_cell.angle_beta   90.00
_cell.angle_gamma   90.00
#
_symmetry.space_group_name_H-M   'P 1'
#
loop_
_entity.id
_entity.type
_entity.pdbx_description
1 polymer ?
#
loop_
_entity_poly.entity_id
_entity_poly.type
_entity_poly.pdbx_seq_one_letter_code
_entity_poly.pdbx_strand_id
1 'polypeptide(L)'
;MYPFTQQLIKYKSNNFEKKIGMLILDVKGNYYKQVKKFCKIYNREEDLIIIELNGNYKYNPLHKPNLKPSVLANRLKTILLLFSKNNTESFWLDKAEQVLAEAIKLCRLYNDGYVTFNELHKIIMVNDYYLDKLKILREKFNNNYYNHTETYDLLSSITFFEKEFLNLDPRTLSIIKSEITRITNSFIGEYDILKTFSPPLEELNFLGFQDVLENGKIVVLNMNISEYAILSKIISAYLKLDFQSEVMMRLANNFQISNRSVAFISDEYHEYCTETDSNFFSQSREAKCINILATQSYTSLLNTINNQATVKMIIQNLINKLWFRSDDIFTIEDIQKQIGKEDKEKSSHSISENAQKTVFSYLTNSLNSKNSNISETISTSIQTDFIYDTKFFTQELENFTALGFLSDGSKIIPPQKLKLIPYFLYKGGFS
;
A
#
# COMPACT_ATOMS: atom_id res chain seq x y z
N MET A 1 -7.13 -0.82 -13.75
CA MET A 1 -6.64 0.45 -13.16
C MET A 1 -6.85 1.66 -14.08
N TYR A 2 -6.29 1.71 -15.29
CA TYR A 2 -6.36 2.90 -16.19
C TYR A 2 -7.76 3.48 -16.43
N PRO A 3 -8.84 2.69 -16.68
CA PRO A 3 -10.17 3.25 -16.88
C PRO A 3 -10.69 4.02 -15.66
N PHE A 4 -10.43 3.51 -14.45
CA PHE A 4 -10.83 4.21 -13.22
C PHE A 4 -10.07 5.52 -13.04
N THR A 5 -8.75 5.50 -13.26
CA THR A 5 -7.92 6.70 -13.20
C THR A 5 -8.38 7.75 -14.22
N GLN A 6 -8.68 7.33 -15.45
CA GLN A 6 -9.19 8.21 -16.48
C GLN A 6 -10.50 8.87 -16.08
N GLN A 7 -11.45 8.10 -15.54
CA GLN A 7 -12.74 8.63 -15.07
C GLN A 7 -12.58 9.65 -13.94
N LEU A 8 -11.68 9.37 -12.97
CA LEU A 8 -11.41 10.29 -11.87
C LEU A 8 -10.72 11.59 -12.35
N ILE A 9 -9.79 11.51 -13.30
CA ILE A 9 -9.15 12.69 -13.90
C ILE A 9 -10.18 13.53 -14.68
N LYS A 10 -11.07 12.88 -15.44
CA LYS A 10 -12.16 13.52 -16.18
C LYS A 10 -13.18 14.18 -15.27
N TYR A 11 -13.45 13.58 -14.09
CA TYR A 11 -14.55 14.05 -13.23
C TYR A 11 -14.39 15.51 -12.85
N LYS A 12 -15.34 16.33 -13.30
CA LYS A 12 -15.36 17.78 -13.01
C LYS A 12 -14.03 18.49 -13.31
N SER A 13 -13.28 18.04 -14.31
CA SER A 13 -11.92 18.55 -14.63
C SER A 13 -11.88 20.08 -14.81
N ASN A 14 -12.92 20.67 -15.36
CA ASN A 14 -13.04 22.13 -15.58
C ASN A 14 -13.55 22.89 -14.34
N ASN A 15 -13.85 22.21 -13.24
CA ASN A 15 -14.32 22.86 -12.01
C ASN A 15 -13.22 22.81 -10.96
N PHE A 16 -12.60 23.93 -10.67
CA PHE A 16 -11.49 24.04 -9.74
C PHE A 16 -11.82 23.44 -8.37
N GLU A 17 -13.00 23.68 -7.83
CA GLU A 17 -13.35 23.22 -6.46
C GLU A 17 -13.75 21.74 -6.41
N LYS A 18 -14.23 21.16 -7.52
CA LYS A 18 -14.81 19.80 -7.57
C LYS A 18 -13.94 18.77 -8.27
N LYS A 19 -12.91 19.19 -8.99
CA LYS A 19 -11.94 18.26 -9.61
C LYS A 19 -11.25 17.44 -8.51
N ILE A 20 -11.03 16.14 -8.77
CA ILE A 20 -10.45 15.22 -7.78
C ILE A 20 -8.93 15.40 -7.74
N GLY A 21 -8.39 15.59 -6.52
CA GLY A 21 -6.97 15.48 -6.26
C GLY A 21 -6.57 14.02 -6.04
N MET A 22 -5.35 13.61 -6.40
CA MET A 22 -5.00 12.19 -6.26
C MET A 22 -3.51 11.93 -6.07
N LEU A 23 -3.23 10.83 -5.37
CA LEU A 23 -1.93 10.18 -5.34
C LEU A 23 -2.02 8.87 -6.13
N ILE A 24 -1.10 8.68 -7.07
CA ILE A 24 -0.99 7.49 -7.92
C ILE A 24 0.38 6.88 -7.73
N LEU A 25 0.42 5.65 -7.23
CA LEU A 25 1.64 4.89 -7.00
C LEU A 25 1.70 3.66 -7.90
N ASP A 26 2.85 3.49 -8.53
CA ASP A 26 3.17 2.34 -9.38
C ASP A 26 4.66 2.02 -9.24
N VAL A 27 4.96 0.79 -8.87
CA VAL A 27 6.34 0.31 -8.74
C VAL A 27 6.99 -0.08 -10.07
N LYS A 28 6.21 -0.19 -11.16
CA LYS A 28 6.74 -0.50 -12.50
C LYS A 28 7.30 0.73 -13.20
N GLY A 29 6.98 1.94 -12.74
CA GLY A 29 7.49 3.19 -13.27
C GLY A 29 7.00 3.51 -14.69
N ASN A 30 5.81 3.03 -15.10
CA ASN A 30 5.27 3.30 -16.42
C ASN A 30 3.87 3.92 -16.40
N TYR A 31 3.20 3.88 -15.27
CA TYR A 31 1.84 4.41 -15.10
C TYR A 31 1.75 5.91 -15.36
N TYR A 32 2.79 6.66 -14.99
CA TYR A 32 2.84 8.11 -15.20
C TYR A 32 2.62 8.52 -16.66
N LYS A 33 3.04 7.70 -17.65
CA LYS A 33 2.84 7.95 -19.08
C LYS A 33 1.35 8.03 -19.43
N GLN A 34 0.55 7.14 -18.86
CA GLN A 34 -0.90 7.14 -19.07
C GLN A 34 -1.57 8.29 -18.32
N VAL A 35 -1.14 8.58 -17.10
CA VAL A 35 -1.65 9.74 -16.34
C VAL A 35 -1.39 11.03 -17.10
N LYS A 36 -0.17 11.24 -17.61
CA LYS A 36 0.19 12.39 -18.43
C LYS A 36 -0.71 12.52 -19.67
N LYS A 37 -0.98 11.40 -20.37
CA LYS A 37 -1.89 11.36 -21.50
C LYS A 37 -3.31 11.76 -21.10
N PHE A 38 -3.83 11.24 -19.98
CA PHE A 38 -5.17 11.59 -19.51
C PHE A 38 -5.25 13.05 -19.07
N CYS A 39 -4.24 13.56 -18.37
CA CYS A 39 -4.19 14.97 -18.00
C CYS A 39 -4.23 15.89 -19.22
N LYS A 40 -3.53 15.54 -20.31
CA LYS A 40 -3.58 16.28 -21.58
C LYS A 40 -4.97 16.25 -22.20
N ILE A 41 -5.65 15.10 -22.22
CA ILE A 41 -7.00 14.95 -22.80
C ILE A 41 -8.03 15.81 -22.05
N TYR A 42 -7.89 15.94 -20.73
CA TYR A 42 -8.87 16.61 -19.87
C TYR A 42 -8.41 17.97 -19.33
N ASN A 43 -7.40 18.59 -19.95
CA ASN A 43 -6.87 19.93 -19.62
C ASN A 43 -6.45 20.04 -18.14
N ARG A 44 -5.74 19.01 -17.63
CA ARG A 44 -5.23 18.97 -16.25
C ARG A 44 -3.71 18.85 -16.19
N GLU A 45 -2.99 19.28 -17.23
CA GLU A 45 -1.52 19.20 -17.29
C GLU A 45 -0.86 20.04 -16.20
N GLU A 46 -1.42 21.20 -15.88
CA GLU A 46 -0.94 22.09 -14.80
C GLU A 46 -1.17 21.51 -13.38
N ASP A 47 -2.05 20.51 -13.28
CA ASP A 47 -2.29 19.83 -12.00
C ASP A 47 -1.32 18.69 -11.76
N LEU A 48 -0.57 18.24 -12.78
CA LEU A 48 0.25 17.06 -12.73
C LEU A 48 1.62 17.34 -12.10
N ILE A 49 1.91 16.62 -11.04
CA ILE A 49 3.20 16.59 -10.32
C ILE A 49 3.80 15.19 -10.49
N ILE A 50 4.94 15.10 -11.18
CA ILE A 50 5.66 13.85 -11.38
C ILE A 50 6.87 13.85 -10.45
N ILE A 51 6.88 12.96 -9.47
CA ILE A 51 8.02 12.74 -8.59
C ILE A 51 8.94 11.72 -9.27
N GLU A 52 10.11 12.18 -9.70
CA GLU A 52 11.11 11.36 -10.42
C GLU A 52 12.51 11.89 -10.16
N LEU A 53 13.52 11.04 -10.32
CA LEU A 53 14.93 11.46 -10.23
C LEU A 53 15.26 12.40 -11.38
N ASN A 54 16.03 13.44 -11.08
CA ASN A 54 16.38 14.51 -12.04
C ASN A 54 15.18 15.24 -12.65
N GLY A 55 13.97 15.08 -12.07
CA GLY A 55 12.78 15.80 -12.47
C GLY A 55 12.72 17.22 -11.94
N ASN A 56 11.62 17.90 -12.28
CA ASN A 56 11.40 19.29 -11.87
C ASN A 56 11.01 19.44 -10.40
N TYR A 57 10.48 18.37 -9.79
CA TYR A 57 9.98 18.41 -8.42
C TYR A 57 11.00 17.83 -7.44
N LYS A 58 11.30 18.60 -6.40
CA LYS A 58 12.14 18.25 -5.27
C LYS A 58 11.26 18.02 -4.05
N TYR A 59 11.38 16.87 -3.44
CA TYR A 59 10.58 16.48 -2.29
C TYR A 59 11.48 16.08 -1.12
N ASN A 60 11.30 16.72 0.02
CA ASN A 60 11.96 16.30 1.25
C ASN A 60 10.94 15.60 2.18
N PRO A 61 11.00 14.27 2.32
CA PRO A 61 10.08 13.53 3.17
C PRO A 61 10.11 13.97 4.64
N LEU A 62 11.24 14.47 5.12
CA LEU A 62 11.45 14.83 6.52
C LEU A 62 11.09 16.29 6.84
N HIS A 63 10.92 17.14 5.82
CA HIS A 63 10.54 18.54 6.04
C HIS A 63 9.02 18.64 6.20
N LYS A 64 8.55 18.36 7.40
CA LYS A 64 7.16 18.48 7.84
C LYS A 64 7.10 19.28 9.15
N PRO A 65 7.18 20.61 9.07
CA PRO A 65 7.31 21.46 10.27
C PRO A 65 6.14 21.31 11.24
N ASN A 66 4.93 21.03 10.71
CA ASN A 66 3.71 20.88 11.51
C ASN A 66 3.60 19.52 12.23
N LEU A 67 4.46 18.55 11.91
CA LEU A 67 4.44 17.24 12.55
C LEU A 67 5.50 17.15 13.65
N LYS A 68 5.15 16.50 14.76
CA LYS A 68 6.10 16.23 15.84
C LYS A 68 7.23 15.30 15.37
N PRO A 69 8.47 15.46 15.87
CA PRO A 69 9.59 14.58 15.56
C PRO A 69 9.27 13.09 15.76
N SER A 70 8.54 12.76 16.84
CA SER A 70 8.09 11.39 17.12
C SER A 70 7.18 10.79 16.03
N VAL A 71 6.32 11.62 15.42
CA VAL A 71 5.44 11.17 14.33
C VAL A 71 6.26 10.82 13.08
N LEU A 72 7.27 11.64 12.76
CA LEU A 72 8.18 11.35 11.62
C LEU A 72 9.04 10.11 11.89
N ALA A 73 9.56 9.95 13.10
CA ALA A 73 10.32 8.77 13.50
C ALA A 73 9.46 7.50 13.41
N ASN A 74 8.20 7.57 13.84
CA ASN A 74 7.26 6.44 13.73
C ASN A 74 6.96 6.08 12.26
N ARG A 75 6.85 7.05 11.34
CA ARG A 75 6.75 6.76 9.90
C ARG A 75 7.98 6.01 9.39
N LEU A 76 9.18 6.43 9.78
CA LEU A 76 10.42 5.76 9.40
C LEU A 76 10.48 4.34 9.95
N LYS A 77 10.08 4.13 11.21
CA LYS A 77 9.93 2.78 11.78
C LYS A 77 8.93 1.93 11.01
N THR A 78 7.76 2.48 10.67
CA THR A 78 6.75 1.77 9.87
C THR A 78 7.33 1.31 8.53
N ILE A 79 8.20 2.10 7.91
CA ILE A 79 8.89 1.73 6.68
C ILE A 79 9.95 0.65 6.94
N LEU A 80 10.72 0.76 8.04
CA LEU A 80 11.70 -0.27 8.42
C LEU A 80 11.03 -1.64 8.61
N LEU A 81 9.83 -1.68 9.16
CA LEU A 81 9.06 -2.92 9.32
C LEU A 81 8.77 -3.63 7.99
N LEU A 82 8.69 -2.91 6.85
CA LEU A 82 8.54 -3.55 5.53
C LEU A 82 9.72 -4.44 5.14
N PHE A 83 10.88 -4.22 5.74
CA PHE A 83 12.11 -4.97 5.47
C PHE A 83 12.49 -5.95 6.57
N SER A 84 11.75 -5.95 7.68
CA SER A 84 12.00 -6.80 8.86
C SER A 84 11.17 -8.07 8.77
N LYS A 85 11.81 -9.24 8.71
CA LYS A 85 11.13 -10.52 8.53
C LYS A 85 10.71 -11.22 9.83
N ASN A 86 11.16 -10.77 11.02
CA ASN A 86 10.95 -11.47 12.31
C ASN A 86 10.54 -10.52 13.44
N ASN A 87 9.61 -10.97 14.29
CA ASN A 87 9.14 -10.24 15.49
C ASN A 87 10.23 -9.97 16.55
N THR A 88 11.36 -10.64 16.50
CA THR A 88 12.49 -10.43 17.42
C THR A 88 13.21 -9.09 17.22
N GLU A 89 12.96 -8.43 16.11
CA GLU A 89 13.57 -7.14 15.76
C GLU A 89 12.80 -5.92 16.30
N SER A 90 11.59 -6.09 16.83
CA SER A 90 10.74 -4.97 17.27
C SER A 90 11.41 -4.08 18.32
N PHE A 91 12.11 -4.67 19.29
CA PHE A 91 12.83 -3.91 20.31
C PHE A 91 13.89 -2.97 19.72
N TRP A 92 14.63 -3.43 18.70
CA TRP A 92 15.66 -2.61 18.06
C TRP A 92 15.05 -1.50 17.22
N LEU A 93 13.90 -1.77 16.59
CA LEU A 93 13.16 -0.77 15.84
C LEU A 93 12.55 0.30 16.76
N ASP A 94 12.11 -0.06 17.97
CA ASP A 94 11.65 0.89 18.99
C ASP A 94 12.80 1.81 19.45
N LYS A 95 13.99 1.24 19.64
CA LYS A 95 15.19 2.03 19.98
C LYS A 95 15.64 2.92 18.82
N ALA A 96 15.59 2.41 17.58
CA ALA A 96 15.88 3.21 16.39
C ALA A 96 14.87 4.37 16.23
N GLU A 97 13.58 4.14 16.49
CA GLU A 97 12.55 5.19 16.51
C GLU A 97 12.88 6.29 17.52
N GLN A 98 13.26 5.92 18.75
CA GLN A 98 13.67 6.89 19.78
C GLN A 98 14.86 7.74 19.31
N VAL A 99 15.91 7.12 18.79
CA VAL A 99 17.10 7.81 18.28
C VAL A 99 16.75 8.72 17.11
N LEU A 100 15.92 8.26 16.18
CA LEU A 100 15.44 9.07 15.04
C LEU A 100 14.64 10.28 15.51
N ALA A 101 13.75 10.12 16.49
CA ALA A 101 12.96 11.24 17.02
C ALA A 101 13.85 12.32 17.62
N GLU A 102 14.83 11.95 18.43
CA GLU A 102 15.76 12.89 19.05
C GLU A 102 16.72 13.52 18.01
N ALA A 103 17.17 12.74 17.00
CA ALA A 103 17.98 13.29 15.92
C ALA A 103 17.21 14.29 15.05
N ILE A 104 15.94 14.03 14.74
CA ILE A 104 15.06 14.98 14.04
C ILE A 104 14.85 16.24 14.87
N LYS A 105 14.61 16.10 16.18
CA LYS A 105 14.49 17.23 17.10
C LYS A 105 15.76 18.07 17.11
N LEU A 106 16.92 17.43 17.27
CA LEU A 106 18.22 18.11 17.24
C LEU A 106 18.43 18.85 15.93
N CYS A 107 18.17 18.21 14.77
CA CYS A 107 18.26 18.89 13.47
C CYS A 107 17.41 20.15 13.40
N ARG A 108 16.16 20.08 13.84
CA ARG A 108 15.25 21.25 13.83
C ARG A 108 15.76 22.40 14.64
N LEU A 109 16.37 22.13 15.79
CA LEU A 109 16.86 23.16 16.70
C LEU A 109 18.05 23.95 16.11
N TYR A 110 19.01 23.28 15.47
CA TYR A 110 20.20 23.98 14.95
C TYR A 110 20.07 24.43 13.49
N ASN A 111 19.13 23.88 12.73
CA ASN A 111 18.99 24.12 11.29
C ASN A 111 17.62 24.75 10.95
N ASP A 112 17.15 25.66 11.77
CA ASP A 112 15.95 26.50 11.59
C ASP A 112 14.72 25.68 11.12
N GLY A 113 14.53 24.52 11.73
CA GLY A 113 13.41 23.60 11.44
C GLY A 113 13.61 22.69 10.24
N TYR A 114 14.68 22.82 9.45
CA TYR A 114 14.93 22.02 8.28
C TYR A 114 15.68 20.73 8.62
N VAL A 115 15.16 19.57 8.14
CA VAL A 115 15.73 18.25 8.41
C VAL A 115 15.86 17.52 7.09
N THR A 116 17.01 16.88 6.84
CA THR A 116 17.22 16.01 5.66
C THR A 116 17.76 14.65 6.08
N PHE A 117 17.65 13.65 5.19
CA PHE A 117 18.27 12.34 5.43
C PHE A 117 19.78 12.42 5.55
N ASN A 118 20.42 13.35 4.83
CA ASN A 118 21.85 13.58 4.92
C ASN A 118 22.27 14.07 6.32
N GLU A 119 21.52 15.02 6.89
CA GLU A 119 21.80 15.52 8.24
C GLU A 119 21.53 14.44 9.30
N LEU A 120 20.43 13.70 9.20
CA LEU A 120 20.16 12.56 10.09
C LEU A 120 21.28 11.53 10.04
N HIS A 121 21.73 11.20 8.84
CA HIS A 121 22.82 10.24 8.67
C HIS A 121 24.09 10.72 9.35
N LYS A 122 24.48 11.99 9.16
CA LYS A 122 25.68 12.56 9.81
C LYS A 122 25.59 12.55 11.34
N ILE A 123 24.44 12.95 11.91
CA ILE A 123 24.23 12.95 13.37
C ILE A 123 24.42 11.54 13.97
N ILE A 124 23.97 10.51 13.26
CA ILE A 124 23.94 9.15 13.80
C ILE A 124 25.26 8.41 13.50
N MET A 125 25.84 8.62 12.33
CA MET A 125 26.97 7.81 11.84
C MET A 125 28.32 8.46 12.02
N VAL A 126 28.41 9.79 11.92
CA VAL A 126 29.68 10.50 12.05
C VAL A 126 29.97 10.76 13.51
N ASN A 127 31.10 10.23 13.97
CA ASN A 127 31.53 10.42 15.36
C ASN A 127 31.67 11.91 15.67
N ASP A 128 31.20 12.31 16.85
CA ASP A 128 31.27 13.67 17.39
C ASP A 128 30.49 14.76 16.63
N TYR A 129 29.89 14.46 15.45
CA TYR A 129 29.13 15.44 14.69
C TYR A 129 27.98 16.07 15.49
N TYR A 130 27.21 15.27 16.22
CA TYR A 130 26.16 15.76 17.09
C TYR A 130 26.70 16.61 18.26
N LEU A 131 27.89 16.32 18.78
CA LEU A 131 28.51 17.11 19.86
C LEU A 131 28.81 18.54 19.41
N ASP A 132 29.28 18.75 18.20
CA ASP A 132 29.49 20.09 17.63
C ASP A 132 28.17 20.85 17.49
N LYS A 133 27.08 20.15 17.09
CA LYS A 133 25.74 20.75 17.03
C LYS A 133 25.21 21.12 18.41
N LEU A 134 25.45 20.29 19.42
CA LEU A 134 25.10 20.61 20.81
C LEU A 134 25.86 21.83 21.34
N LYS A 135 27.13 22.02 21.00
CA LYS A 135 27.89 23.24 21.35
C LYS A 135 27.27 24.47 20.73
N ILE A 136 26.97 24.46 19.43
CA ILE A 136 26.30 25.56 18.72
C ILE A 136 24.98 25.91 19.39
N LEU A 137 24.18 24.91 19.77
CA LEU A 137 22.90 25.12 20.43
C LEU A 137 23.06 25.73 21.83
N ARG A 138 24.05 25.29 22.59
CA ARG A 138 24.35 25.91 23.93
C ARG A 138 24.73 27.37 23.82
N GLU A 139 25.54 27.72 22.81
CA GLU A 139 25.92 29.11 22.55
C GLU A 139 24.70 29.94 22.14
N LYS A 140 23.87 29.43 21.21
CA LYS A 140 22.60 30.07 20.84
C LYS A 140 21.67 30.25 22.06
N PHE A 141 21.57 29.24 22.91
CA PHE A 141 20.72 29.28 24.10
C PHE A 141 21.15 30.36 25.11
N ASN A 142 22.45 30.52 25.33
CA ASN A 142 22.98 31.52 26.25
C ASN A 142 22.76 32.96 25.74
N ASN A 143 22.61 33.13 24.42
CA ASN A 143 22.53 34.46 23.79
C ASN A 143 21.10 34.87 23.40
N ASN A 144 20.12 33.98 23.44
CA ASN A 144 18.75 34.24 23.00
C ASN A 144 17.72 33.82 24.06
N TYR A 145 16.60 34.54 24.09
CA TYR A 145 15.43 34.11 24.87
C TYR A 145 14.64 33.07 24.08
N TYR A 146 14.54 31.86 24.64
CA TYR A 146 13.69 30.80 24.14
C TYR A 146 12.39 30.71 24.94
N ASN A 147 11.29 30.29 24.28
CA ASN A 147 10.07 29.97 24.99
C ASN A 147 10.24 28.67 25.81
N HIS A 148 9.27 28.35 26.68
CA HIS A 148 9.35 27.18 27.56
C HIS A 148 9.44 25.85 26.77
N THR A 149 8.77 25.77 25.63
CA THR A 149 8.77 24.55 24.79
C THR A 149 10.12 24.35 24.14
N GLU A 150 10.69 25.36 23.52
CA GLU A 150 12.03 25.31 22.90
C GLU A 150 13.12 25.00 23.92
N THR A 151 13.03 25.60 25.10
CA THR A 151 13.94 25.30 26.22
C THR A 151 13.87 23.85 26.65
N TYR A 152 12.64 23.32 26.79
CA TYR A 152 12.44 21.92 27.13
C TYR A 152 12.99 20.97 26.05
N ASP A 153 12.69 21.22 24.79
CA ASP A 153 13.17 20.40 23.66
C ASP A 153 14.68 20.40 23.57
N LEU A 154 15.32 21.57 23.78
CA LEU A 154 16.77 21.70 23.79
C LEU A 154 17.41 20.90 24.94
N LEU A 155 16.93 21.07 26.16
CA LEU A 155 17.46 20.35 27.34
C LEU A 155 17.23 18.86 27.24
N SER A 156 16.08 18.43 26.70
CA SER A 156 15.76 17.02 26.43
C SER A 156 16.75 16.42 25.42
N SER A 157 16.99 17.09 24.28
CA SER A 157 17.95 16.63 23.27
C SER A 157 19.39 16.57 23.81
N ILE A 158 19.82 17.58 24.55
CA ILE A 158 21.17 17.57 25.20
C ILE A 158 21.28 16.37 26.14
N THR A 159 20.28 16.16 27.01
CA THR A 159 20.29 15.05 27.98
C THR A 159 20.34 13.71 27.27
N PHE A 160 19.54 13.53 26.21
CA PHE A 160 19.52 12.28 25.45
C PHE A 160 20.89 11.97 24.83
N PHE A 161 21.45 12.91 24.07
CA PHE A 161 22.71 12.64 23.36
C PHE A 161 23.92 12.52 24.30
N GLU A 162 24.02 13.29 25.37
CA GLU A 162 25.16 13.23 26.29
C GLU A 162 25.05 12.13 27.33
N LYS A 163 23.83 11.79 27.80
CA LYS A 163 23.69 10.83 28.90
C LYS A 163 23.16 9.46 28.45
N GLU A 164 22.35 9.40 27.41
CA GLU A 164 21.77 8.14 26.96
C GLU A 164 22.51 7.60 25.74
N PHE A 165 22.54 8.34 24.63
CA PHE A 165 23.12 7.88 23.36
C PHE A 165 24.62 7.60 23.45
N LEU A 166 25.39 8.50 24.11
CA LEU A 166 26.83 8.33 24.27
C LEU A 166 27.19 7.12 25.16
N ASN A 167 26.33 6.77 26.12
CA ASN A 167 26.55 5.69 27.07
C ASN A 167 25.91 4.35 26.62
N LEU A 168 25.35 4.27 25.42
CA LEU A 168 24.92 2.99 24.87
C LEU A 168 26.12 2.04 24.70
N ASP A 169 25.91 0.77 25.07
CA ASP A 169 26.96 -0.21 24.82
C ASP A 169 27.26 -0.34 23.31
N PRO A 170 28.51 -0.62 22.92
CA PRO A 170 28.95 -0.59 21.53
C PRO A 170 28.13 -1.54 20.62
N ARG A 171 27.64 -2.68 21.14
CA ARG A 171 26.84 -3.64 20.38
C ARG A 171 25.45 -3.08 20.09
N THR A 172 24.79 -2.54 21.11
CA THR A 172 23.47 -1.90 20.99
C THR A 172 23.54 -0.73 20.01
N LEU A 173 24.55 0.14 20.15
CA LEU A 173 24.76 1.28 19.24
C LEU A 173 24.96 0.83 17.79
N SER A 174 25.77 -0.23 17.57
CA SER A 174 26.00 -0.78 16.23
C SER A 174 24.72 -1.31 15.59
N ILE A 175 23.87 -2.01 16.34
CA ILE A 175 22.58 -2.51 15.83
C ILE A 175 21.66 -1.35 15.45
N ILE A 176 21.48 -0.37 16.35
CA ILE A 176 20.64 0.81 16.08
C ILE A 176 21.14 1.57 14.85
N LYS A 177 22.44 1.81 14.74
CA LYS A 177 23.05 2.43 13.57
C LYS A 177 22.77 1.64 12.29
N SER A 178 22.89 0.31 12.33
CA SER A 178 22.60 -0.56 11.19
C SER A 178 21.14 -0.45 10.74
N GLU A 179 20.17 -0.45 11.67
CA GLU A 179 18.76 -0.29 11.31
C GLU A 179 18.48 1.06 10.68
N ILE A 180 18.98 2.14 11.23
CA ILE A 180 18.76 3.48 10.70
C ILE A 180 19.40 3.66 9.32
N THR A 181 20.60 3.09 9.12
CA THR A 181 21.30 3.19 7.82
C THR A 181 20.60 2.43 6.70
N ARG A 182 19.78 1.44 6.98
CA ARG A 182 18.94 0.77 5.96
C ARG A 182 18.05 1.77 5.20
N ILE A 183 17.55 2.81 5.87
CA ILE A 183 16.79 3.87 5.21
C ILE A 183 17.71 4.98 4.73
N THR A 184 18.56 5.54 5.60
CA THR A 184 19.32 6.75 5.24
C THR A 184 20.25 6.53 4.06
N ASN A 185 20.91 5.37 3.96
CA ASN A 185 21.76 5.04 2.82
C ASN A 185 21.02 5.03 1.48
N SER A 186 19.74 4.67 1.48
CA SER A 186 18.92 4.70 0.27
C SER A 186 18.70 6.12 -0.26
N PHE A 187 18.84 7.14 0.59
CA PHE A 187 18.64 8.55 0.22
C PHE A 187 19.94 9.32 -0.02
N ILE A 188 21.08 8.79 0.39
CA ILE A 188 22.37 9.50 0.29
C ILE A 188 23.39 8.80 -0.61
N GLY A 189 23.11 7.55 -1.04
CA GLY A 189 24.04 6.72 -1.80
C GLY A 189 24.39 7.25 -3.18
N GLU A 190 23.48 8.01 -3.79
CA GLU A 190 23.65 8.57 -5.14
C GLU A 190 23.26 10.05 -5.16
N TYR A 191 24.01 10.84 -5.95
CA TYR A 191 23.82 12.30 -6.00
C TYR A 191 22.43 12.71 -6.49
N ASP A 192 21.88 12.02 -7.48
CA ASP A 192 20.56 12.32 -8.05
C ASP A 192 19.43 12.06 -7.06
N ILE A 193 19.59 11.03 -6.24
CA ILE A 193 18.66 10.70 -5.15
C ILE A 193 18.74 11.78 -4.06
N LEU A 194 19.95 12.08 -3.63
CA LEU A 194 20.20 13.13 -2.63
C LEU A 194 19.60 14.47 -3.07
N LYS A 195 19.86 14.88 -4.31
CA LYS A 195 19.36 16.13 -4.89
C LYS A 195 17.82 16.17 -4.97
N THR A 196 17.18 15.03 -5.20
CA THR A 196 15.72 14.96 -5.34
C THR A 196 15.02 14.93 -3.99
N PHE A 197 15.56 14.20 -2.99
CA PHE A 197 14.88 13.93 -1.72
C PHE A 197 15.53 14.56 -0.47
N SER A 198 16.64 15.24 -0.64
CA SER A 198 17.31 16.03 0.40
C SER A 198 17.85 17.35 -0.17
N PRO A 199 17.03 18.08 -0.98
CA PRO A 199 17.49 19.33 -1.59
C PRO A 199 17.76 20.38 -0.53
N PRO A 200 18.49 21.47 -0.86
CA PRO A 200 18.45 22.70 -0.08
C PRO A 200 17.03 23.26 0.04
N LEU A 201 16.74 23.99 1.11
CA LEU A 201 15.37 24.50 1.37
C LEU A 201 14.85 25.37 0.23
N GLU A 202 15.72 26.15 -0.39
CA GLU A 202 15.39 27.07 -1.49
C GLU A 202 15.00 26.36 -2.78
N GLU A 203 15.45 25.10 -2.98
CA GLU A 203 15.10 24.29 -4.13
C GLU A 203 13.86 23.42 -3.90
N LEU A 204 13.34 23.35 -2.66
CA LEU A 204 12.21 22.54 -2.30
C LEU A 204 10.93 23.14 -2.90
N ASN A 205 10.25 22.41 -3.79
CA ASN A 205 9.06 22.88 -4.49
C ASN A 205 7.85 21.94 -4.43
N PHE A 206 7.99 20.75 -3.85
CA PHE A 206 6.87 19.90 -3.46
C PHE A 206 6.89 19.70 -1.94
N LEU A 207 5.97 20.36 -1.24
CA LEU A 207 5.93 20.37 0.23
C LEU A 207 5.12 19.21 0.83
N GLY A 208 4.30 18.56 0.02
CA GLY A 208 3.41 17.46 0.45
C GLY A 208 2.04 17.53 -0.20
N PHE A 209 1.07 16.89 0.45
CA PHE A 209 -0.23 16.62 -0.18
C PHE A 209 -1.32 17.66 0.10
N GLN A 210 -1.02 18.73 0.82
CA GLN A 210 -1.99 19.81 1.04
C GLN A 210 -2.54 20.35 -0.29
N ASP A 211 -1.67 20.56 -1.28
CA ASP A 211 -2.06 20.98 -2.64
C ASP A 211 -2.97 19.98 -3.36
N VAL A 212 -2.81 18.71 -3.10
CA VAL A 212 -3.70 17.66 -3.62
C VAL A 212 -5.09 17.83 -3.03
N LEU A 213 -5.16 18.11 -1.72
CA LEU A 213 -6.40 18.25 -0.99
C LEU A 213 -7.12 19.57 -1.32
N GLU A 214 -6.40 20.67 -1.43
CA GLU A 214 -6.96 22.02 -1.63
C GLU A 214 -7.14 22.36 -3.12
N ASN A 215 -6.13 22.08 -3.94
CA ASN A 215 -6.09 22.53 -5.34
C ASN A 215 -6.39 21.41 -6.34
N GLY A 216 -6.57 20.18 -5.86
CA GLY A 216 -6.90 19.04 -6.71
C GLY A 216 -5.73 18.61 -7.59
N LYS A 217 -4.48 18.78 -7.15
CA LYS A 217 -3.29 18.32 -7.87
C LYS A 217 -3.25 16.80 -7.99
N ILE A 218 -2.52 16.30 -8.97
CA ILE A 218 -2.35 14.89 -9.28
C ILE A 218 -0.87 14.55 -9.11
N VAL A 219 -0.54 13.81 -8.06
CA VAL A 219 0.82 13.36 -7.79
C VAL A 219 1.00 11.94 -8.30
N VAL A 220 2.02 11.70 -9.11
CA VAL A 220 2.39 10.37 -9.60
C VAL A 220 3.87 10.12 -9.40
N LEU A 221 4.22 8.92 -8.93
CA LEU A 221 5.60 8.49 -8.76
C LEU A 221 6.09 7.82 -10.05
N ASN A 222 7.25 8.26 -10.55
CA ASN A 222 7.97 7.64 -11.66
C ASN A 222 9.31 7.09 -11.16
N MET A 223 9.26 5.94 -10.50
CA MET A 223 10.46 5.21 -10.04
C MET A 223 10.26 3.72 -10.26
N ASN A 224 11.12 3.14 -11.11
CA ASN A 224 11.03 1.72 -11.44
C ASN A 224 11.72 0.87 -10.36
N ILE A 225 10.99 -0.10 -9.80
CA ILE A 225 11.53 -1.03 -8.82
C ILE A 225 12.69 -1.88 -9.37
N SER A 226 12.70 -2.17 -10.68
CA SER A 226 13.78 -2.95 -11.30
C SER A 226 15.11 -2.19 -11.33
N GLU A 227 15.05 -0.85 -11.27
CA GLU A 227 16.23 0.01 -11.29
C GLU A 227 16.61 0.46 -9.87
N TYR A 228 15.61 0.84 -9.06
CA TYR A 228 15.84 1.44 -7.74
C TYR A 228 15.35 0.56 -6.57
N ALA A 229 14.96 -0.68 -6.84
CA ALA A 229 14.63 -1.73 -5.86
C ALA A 229 14.08 -1.22 -4.50
N ILE A 230 14.93 -1.17 -3.49
CA ILE A 230 14.58 -0.78 -2.11
C ILE A 230 14.11 0.67 -2.04
N LEU A 231 14.78 1.60 -2.72
CA LEU A 231 14.43 3.02 -2.68
C LEU A 231 13.02 3.28 -3.21
N SER A 232 12.64 2.64 -4.33
CA SER A 232 11.29 2.77 -4.90
C SER A 232 10.21 2.35 -3.89
N LYS A 233 10.42 1.26 -3.16
CA LYS A 233 9.51 0.81 -2.11
C LYS A 233 9.45 1.79 -0.93
N ILE A 234 10.59 2.29 -0.48
CA ILE A 234 10.68 3.27 0.62
C ILE A 234 9.93 4.54 0.24
N ILE A 235 10.19 5.10 -0.94
CA ILE A 235 9.55 6.34 -1.40
C ILE A 235 8.04 6.13 -1.59
N SER A 236 7.62 5.02 -2.21
CA SER A 236 6.20 4.70 -2.37
C SER A 236 5.49 4.61 -1.02
N ALA A 237 6.08 3.89 -0.05
CA ALA A 237 5.53 3.78 1.29
C ALA A 237 5.48 5.15 2.00
N TYR A 238 6.53 5.96 1.86
CA TYR A 238 6.59 7.28 2.48
C TYR A 238 5.54 8.23 1.90
N LEU A 239 5.43 8.33 0.57
CA LEU A 239 4.42 9.14 -0.11
C LEU A 239 3.01 8.71 0.29
N LYS A 240 2.76 7.40 0.37
CA LYS A 240 1.49 6.84 0.84
C LYS A 240 1.17 7.30 2.26
N LEU A 241 2.10 7.11 3.20
CA LEU A 241 1.89 7.48 4.61
C LEU A 241 1.72 8.99 4.78
N ASP A 242 2.45 9.79 4.00
CA ASP A 242 2.32 11.24 4.01
C ASP A 242 0.94 11.67 3.50
N PHE A 243 0.49 11.15 2.37
CA PHE A 243 -0.84 11.38 1.83
C PHE A 243 -1.95 10.95 2.80
N GLN A 244 -1.85 9.74 3.34
CA GLN A 244 -2.82 9.22 4.31
C GLN A 244 -2.93 10.11 5.54
N SER A 245 -1.80 10.58 6.07
CA SER A 245 -1.79 11.50 7.21
C SER A 245 -2.50 12.81 6.90
N GLU A 246 -2.23 13.43 5.74
CA GLU A 246 -2.89 14.68 5.33
C GLU A 246 -4.40 14.48 5.14
N VAL A 247 -4.81 13.36 4.55
CA VAL A 247 -6.23 13.00 4.40
C VAL A 247 -6.91 12.85 5.76
N MET A 248 -6.26 12.19 6.71
CA MET A 248 -6.82 11.97 8.05
C MET A 248 -6.89 13.24 8.88
N MET A 249 -5.98 14.19 8.69
CA MET A 249 -6.01 15.49 9.36
C MET A 249 -7.30 16.30 9.06
N ARG A 250 -7.98 16.02 7.93
CA ARG A 250 -9.29 16.63 7.64
C ARG A 250 -10.34 16.30 8.69
N LEU A 251 -10.35 15.07 9.18
CA LEU A 251 -11.32 14.63 10.21
C LEU A 251 -11.06 15.38 11.52
N ALA A 252 -9.79 15.53 11.91
CA ALA A 252 -9.41 16.26 13.09
C ALA A 252 -9.79 17.76 13.01
N ASN A 253 -9.72 18.35 11.83
CA ASN A 253 -9.97 19.77 11.57
C ASN A 253 -11.39 20.06 11.06
N ASN A 254 -12.34 19.10 11.18
CA ASN A 254 -13.74 19.25 10.74
C ASN A 254 -13.87 19.79 9.29
N PHE A 255 -13.01 19.34 8.37
CA PHE A 255 -12.98 19.78 6.97
C PHE A 255 -12.77 21.29 6.75
N GLN A 256 -12.21 22.00 7.71
CA GLN A 256 -11.91 23.43 7.55
C GLN A 256 -10.93 23.72 6.40
N ILE A 257 -10.05 22.76 6.10
CA ILE A 257 -9.03 22.91 5.04
C ILE A 257 -9.66 22.73 3.66
N SER A 258 -10.38 21.63 3.40
CA SER A 258 -11.02 21.36 2.11
C SER A 258 -12.05 20.24 2.20
N ASN A 259 -13.17 20.40 1.49
CA ASN A 259 -14.23 19.39 1.36
C ASN A 259 -14.14 18.59 0.04
N ARG A 260 -13.03 18.71 -0.69
CA ARG A 260 -12.76 18.04 -1.96
C ARG A 260 -12.65 16.53 -1.82
N SER A 261 -13.26 15.77 -2.73
CA SER A 261 -12.93 14.34 -2.85
C SER A 261 -11.51 14.17 -3.37
N VAL A 262 -10.79 13.21 -2.79
CA VAL A 262 -9.45 12.84 -3.25
C VAL A 262 -9.40 11.35 -3.55
N ALA A 263 -8.39 10.89 -4.28
CA ALA A 263 -8.22 9.47 -4.58
C ALA A 263 -6.80 8.98 -4.27
N PHE A 264 -6.72 7.79 -3.73
CA PHE A 264 -5.51 7.01 -3.63
C PHE A 264 -5.59 5.85 -4.61
N ILE A 265 -4.69 5.81 -5.58
CA ILE A 265 -4.63 4.81 -6.64
C ILE A 265 -3.28 4.11 -6.54
N SER A 266 -3.30 2.78 -6.39
CA SER A 266 -2.10 2.00 -6.17
C SER A 266 -2.13 0.73 -7.01
N ASP A 267 -1.16 0.60 -7.91
CA ASP A 267 -0.85 -0.66 -8.59
C ASP A 267 0.21 -1.42 -7.81
N GLU A 268 0.17 -2.76 -7.85
CA GLU A 268 1.04 -3.65 -7.06
C GLU A 268 1.11 -3.24 -5.57
N TYR A 269 -0.05 -2.94 -4.99
CA TYR A 269 -0.17 -2.39 -3.63
C TYR A 269 0.56 -3.21 -2.57
N HIS A 270 0.66 -4.53 -2.76
CA HIS A 270 1.37 -5.43 -1.84
C HIS A 270 2.86 -5.10 -1.67
N GLU A 271 3.48 -4.36 -2.59
CA GLU A 271 4.90 -4.04 -2.52
C GLU A 271 5.26 -3.03 -1.42
N TYR A 272 4.28 -2.24 -0.97
CA TYR A 272 4.48 -1.17 0.04
C TYR A 272 3.29 -0.98 0.98
N CYS A 273 2.42 -2.00 1.11
CA CYS A 273 1.35 -1.98 2.12
C CYS A 273 1.95 -2.06 3.54
N THR A 274 1.29 -1.43 4.49
CA THR A 274 1.72 -1.38 5.89
C THR A 274 0.56 -1.75 6.82
N GLU A 275 0.85 -2.16 8.05
CA GLU A 275 -0.19 -2.49 9.04
C GLU A 275 -1.12 -1.32 9.33
N THR A 276 -0.61 -0.09 9.27
CA THR A 276 -1.36 1.14 9.51
C THR A 276 -2.44 1.41 8.46
N ASP A 277 -2.36 0.76 7.30
CA ASP A 277 -3.35 0.91 6.22
C ASP A 277 -4.74 0.42 6.62
N SER A 278 -4.83 -0.56 7.53
CA SER A 278 -6.12 -1.02 8.07
C SER A 278 -6.90 0.09 8.75
N ASN A 279 -6.22 0.92 9.54
CA ASN A 279 -6.80 2.07 10.22
C ASN A 279 -7.19 3.17 9.22
N PHE A 280 -6.35 3.44 8.23
CA PHE A 280 -6.64 4.41 7.19
C PHE A 280 -7.90 4.03 6.40
N PHE A 281 -7.98 2.79 5.88
CA PHE A 281 -9.13 2.38 5.07
C PHE A 281 -10.44 2.32 5.86
N SER A 282 -10.39 2.08 7.16
CA SER A 282 -11.61 2.12 8.00
C SER A 282 -12.24 3.52 8.09
N GLN A 283 -11.45 4.58 7.96
CA GLN A 283 -11.86 5.97 8.14
C GLN A 283 -11.82 6.80 6.85
N SER A 284 -11.14 6.30 5.80
CA SER A 284 -10.88 7.04 4.56
C SER A 284 -12.15 7.47 3.82
N ARG A 285 -13.24 6.72 3.94
CA ARG A 285 -14.54 7.07 3.36
C ARG A 285 -15.11 8.34 3.99
N GLU A 286 -15.05 8.47 5.32
CA GLU A 286 -15.47 9.67 6.04
C GLU A 286 -14.59 10.86 5.63
N ALA A 287 -13.29 10.65 5.47
CA ALA A 287 -12.34 11.64 4.97
C ALA A 287 -12.48 11.94 3.47
N LYS A 288 -13.49 11.41 2.77
CA LYS A 288 -13.75 11.59 1.33
C LYS A 288 -12.59 11.16 0.43
N CYS A 289 -11.93 10.08 0.80
CA CYS A 289 -10.87 9.47 0.01
C CYS A 289 -11.37 8.21 -0.70
N ILE A 290 -11.27 8.21 -2.02
CA ILE A 290 -11.56 7.07 -2.89
C ILE A 290 -10.29 6.22 -2.97
N ASN A 291 -10.39 4.92 -2.62
CA ASN A 291 -9.25 4.02 -2.68
C ASN A 291 -9.42 3.02 -3.83
N ILE A 292 -8.44 2.94 -4.73
CA ILE A 292 -8.40 2.00 -5.85
C ILE A 292 -7.07 1.26 -5.81
N LEU A 293 -7.11 0.02 -5.37
CA LEU A 293 -5.92 -0.80 -5.14
C LEU A 293 -5.93 -2.02 -6.06
N ALA A 294 -4.78 -2.36 -6.60
CA ALA A 294 -4.57 -3.62 -7.30
C ALA A 294 -3.44 -4.41 -6.63
N THR A 295 -3.68 -5.70 -6.46
CA THR A 295 -2.70 -6.65 -5.92
C THR A 295 -2.80 -7.96 -6.69
N GLN A 296 -1.75 -8.76 -6.69
CA GLN A 296 -1.74 -10.04 -7.38
C GLN A 296 -2.58 -11.08 -6.65
N SER A 297 -2.47 -11.14 -5.32
CA SER A 297 -3.21 -12.08 -4.48
C SER A 297 -3.28 -11.58 -3.03
N TYR A 298 -4.10 -12.22 -2.21
CA TYR A 298 -4.12 -11.97 -0.77
C TYR A 298 -2.90 -12.54 -0.06
N THR A 299 -2.33 -13.63 -0.59
CA THR A 299 -1.04 -14.16 -0.11
C THR A 299 0.09 -13.13 -0.28
N SER A 300 0.09 -12.37 -1.37
CA SER A 300 1.08 -11.29 -1.56
C SER A 300 0.98 -10.21 -0.49
N LEU A 301 -0.23 -9.84 -0.06
CA LEU A 301 -0.44 -8.91 1.06
C LEU A 301 0.03 -9.51 2.38
N LEU A 302 -0.28 -10.80 2.61
CA LEU A 302 0.11 -11.50 3.83
C LEU A 302 1.63 -11.61 3.97
N ASN A 303 2.33 -11.84 2.86
CA ASN A 303 3.79 -11.90 2.85
C ASN A 303 4.45 -10.56 3.25
N THR A 304 3.81 -9.44 2.94
CA THR A 304 4.33 -8.11 3.27
C THR A 304 3.98 -7.70 4.70
N ILE A 305 2.71 -7.86 5.10
CA ILE A 305 2.21 -7.41 6.42
C ILE A 305 2.50 -8.46 7.51
N ASN A 306 2.60 -9.74 7.15
CA ASN A 306 2.82 -10.86 8.07
C ASN A 306 1.79 -10.95 9.24
N ASN A 307 0.61 -10.39 9.06
CA ASN A 307 -0.49 -10.39 10.02
C ASN A 307 -1.82 -10.62 9.30
N GLN A 308 -2.35 -11.84 9.42
CA GLN A 308 -3.57 -12.24 8.72
C GLN A 308 -4.80 -11.42 9.15
N ALA A 309 -4.89 -11.03 10.42
CA ALA A 309 -6.01 -10.23 10.90
C ALA A 309 -6.00 -8.84 10.26
N THR A 310 -4.84 -8.20 10.18
CA THR A 310 -4.65 -6.90 9.52
C THR A 310 -4.97 -6.98 8.03
N VAL A 311 -4.51 -8.02 7.33
CA VAL A 311 -4.84 -8.23 5.90
C VAL A 311 -6.35 -8.37 5.70
N LYS A 312 -7.02 -9.14 6.53
CA LYS A 312 -8.50 -9.28 6.49
C LYS A 312 -9.21 -7.96 6.75
N MET A 313 -8.74 -7.16 7.69
CA MET A 313 -9.29 -5.81 7.95
C MET A 313 -9.14 -4.90 6.73
N ILE A 314 -7.99 -4.91 6.06
CA ILE A 314 -7.78 -4.15 4.83
C ILE A 314 -8.77 -4.59 3.74
N ILE A 315 -8.86 -5.89 3.47
CA ILE A 315 -9.76 -6.46 2.46
C ILE A 315 -11.22 -6.14 2.76
N GLN A 316 -11.63 -6.23 4.02
CA GLN A 316 -12.99 -5.95 4.47
C GLN A 316 -13.40 -4.49 4.24
N ASN A 317 -12.50 -3.54 4.49
CA ASN A 317 -12.76 -2.11 4.29
C ASN A 317 -12.84 -1.69 2.81
N LEU A 318 -12.33 -2.53 1.90
CA LEU A 318 -12.43 -2.35 0.44
C LEU A 318 -13.67 -3.11 -0.07
N ILE A 319 -14.85 -2.51 0.09
CA ILE A 319 -16.14 -3.15 -0.15
C ILE A 319 -16.29 -3.65 -1.59
N ASN A 320 -15.95 -2.82 -2.58
CA ASN A 320 -16.05 -3.17 -4.00
C ASN A 320 -14.82 -3.97 -4.43
N LYS A 321 -15.04 -5.17 -4.97
CA LYS A 321 -13.99 -6.09 -5.38
C LYS A 321 -14.21 -6.59 -6.80
N LEU A 322 -13.13 -6.71 -7.54
CA LEU A 322 -13.08 -7.35 -8.85
C LEU A 322 -12.02 -8.46 -8.79
N TRP A 323 -12.47 -9.71 -8.79
CA TRP A 323 -11.59 -10.86 -8.74
C TRP A 323 -11.38 -11.43 -10.15
N PHE A 324 -10.15 -11.39 -10.60
CA PHE A 324 -9.70 -11.97 -11.84
C PHE A 324 -9.31 -13.44 -11.65
N ARG A 325 -8.95 -14.12 -12.74
CA ARG A 325 -8.41 -15.47 -12.67
C ARG A 325 -7.22 -15.53 -11.73
N SER A 326 -7.23 -16.49 -10.83
CA SER A 326 -6.20 -16.70 -9.82
C SER A 326 -6.09 -18.19 -9.49
N ASP A 327 -4.88 -18.64 -9.18
CA ASP A 327 -4.55 -19.98 -8.65
C ASP A 327 -4.13 -19.93 -7.17
N ASP A 328 -4.16 -18.74 -6.54
CA ASP A 328 -3.89 -18.58 -5.12
C ASP A 328 -5.04 -19.12 -4.27
N ILE A 329 -4.80 -20.28 -3.65
CA ILE A 329 -5.82 -20.99 -2.86
C ILE A 329 -6.32 -20.16 -1.69
N PHE A 330 -5.42 -19.42 -0.99
CA PHE A 330 -5.84 -18.56 0.12
C PHE A 330 -6.83 -17.47 -0.34
N THR A 331 -6.56 -16.83 -1.49
CA THR A 331 -7.48 -15.86 -2.10
C THR A 331 -8.81 -16.52 -2.47
N ILE A 332 -8.77 -17.69 -3.13
CA ILE A 332 -9.97 -18.39 -3.59
C ILE A 332 -10.85 -18.80 -2.39
N GLU A 333 -10.26 -19.38 -1.35
CA GLU A 333 -11.02 -19.77 -0.14
C GLU A 333 -11.69 -18.59 0.54
N ASP A 334 -10.99 -17.46 0.63
CA ASP A 334 -11.56 -16.26 1.26
C ASP A 334 -12.74 -15.72 0.44
N ILE A 335 -12.62 -15.70 -0.90
CA ILE A 335 -13.69 -15.32 -1.81
C ILE A 335 -14.89 -16.26 -1.65
N GLN A 336 -14.67 -17.56 -1.65
CA GLN A 336 -15.72 -18.58 -1.51
C GLN A 336 -16.48 -18.44 -0.18
N LYS A 337 -15.75 -18.20 0.92
CA LYS A 337 -16.34 -17.95 2.25
C LYS A 337 -17.15 -16.64 2.27
N GLN A 338 -16.69 -15.60 1.56
CA GLN A 338 -17.39 -14.31 1.50
C GLN A 338 -18.66 -14.36 0.67
N ILE A 339 -18.68 -15.13 -0.44
CA ILE A 339 -19.83 -15.26 -1.33
C ILE A 339 -20.87 -16.23 -0.75
N GLY A 340 -20.40 -17.33 -0.15
CA GLY A 340 -21.27 -18.33 0.48
C GLY A 340 -21.48 -19.58 -0.35
N LYS A 341 -22.48 -20.35 0.08
CA LYS A 341 -22.85 -21.66 -0.49
C LYS A 341 -24.30 -21.66 -0.93
N GLU A 342 -24.62 -22.55 -1.85
CA GLU A 342 -25.96 -22.85 -2.31
C GLU A 342 -26.16 -24.35 -2.42
N ASP A 343 -27.43 -24.78 -2.44
CA ASP A 343 -27.79 -26.18 -2.63
C ASP A 343 -27.69 -26.52 -4.13
N LYS A 344 -26.83 -27.50 -4.46
CA LYS A 344 -26.61 -27.99 -5.83
C LYS A 344 -27.08 -29.43 -5.94
N GLU A 345 -27.82 -29.74 -7.02
CA GLU A 345 -28.17 -31.09 -7.35
C GLU A 345 -26.95 -31.80 -7.93
N LYS A 346 -26.55 -32.92 -7.33
CA LYS A 346 -25.53 -33.83 -7.84
C LYS A 346 -26.18 -35.15 -8.24
N SER A 347 -26.05 -35.48 -9.51
CA SER A 347 -26.46 -36.78 -10.02
C SER A 347 -25.30 -37.74 -10.04
N SER A 348 -25.45 -38.90 -9.44
CA SER A 348 -24.52 -40.01 -9.58
C SER A 348 -25.14 -41.12 -10.45
N HIS A 349 -24.40 -41.53 -11.48
CA HIS A 349 -24.76 -42.65 -12.31
C HIS A 349 -23.99 -43.87 -11.83
N SER A 350 -24.71 -44.92 -11.43
CA SER A 350 -24.12 -46.20 -11.08
C SER A 350 -24.62 -47.25 -12.10
N ILE A 351 -23.68 -47.80 -12.83
CA ILE A 351 -23.96 -48.91 -13.75
C ILE A 351 -23.43 -50.16 -13.08
N SER A 352 -24.30 -51.09 -12.74
CA SER A 352 -23.90 -52.40 -12.26
C SER A 352 -24.17 -53.48 -13.32
N GLU A 353 -23.10 -54.08 -13.80
CA GLU A 353 -23.16 -55.29 -14.63
C GLU A 353 -23.01 -56.53 -13.74
N ASN A 354 -24.08 -57.32 -13.66
CA ASN A 354 -23.98 -58.64 -13.09
C ASN A 354 -23.52 -59.63 -14.20
N ALA A 355 -22.21 -59.84 -14.28
CA ALA A 355 -21.64 -60.90 -15.10
C ALA A 355 -21.98 -62.25 -14.48
N GLN A 356 -22.91 -62.98 -15.03
CA GLN A 356 -23.15 -64.36 -14.63
C GLN A 356 -22.07 -65.28 -15.25
N LYS A 357 -21.45 -66.06 -14.35
CA LYS A 357 -20.58 -67.19 -14.80
C LYS A 357 -21.40 -68.15 -15.68
N THR A 358 -20.95 -68.32 -16.89
CA THR A 358 -21.42 -69.43 -17.79
C THR A 358 -21.00 -70.73 -17.12
N VAL A 359 -21.99 -71.49 -16.61
CA VAL A 359 -21.74 -72.84 -16.11
C VAL A 359 -22.07 -73.83 -17.21
N PHE A 360 -21.06 -74.56 -17.67
CA PHE A 360 -21.24 -75.66 -18.58
C PHE A 360 -21.82 -76.84 -17.82
N SER A 361 -23.01 -77.26 -18.21
CA SER A 361 -23.64 -78.44 -17.63
C SER A 361 -23.22 -79.66 -18.41
N TYR A 362 -22.44 -80.51 -17.78
CA TYR A 362 -22.00 -81.85 -18.35
C TYR A 362 -23.15 -82.77 -18.56
N LEU A 363 -24.32 -82.62 -17.96
CA LEU A 363 -25.49 -83.46 -18.07
C LEU A 363 -26.36 -83.17 -19.30
N THR A 364 -26.32 -81.93 -19.84
CA THR A 364 -27.18 -81.56 -20.97
C THR A 364 -26.41 -81.12 -22.21
N ASN A 365 -25.09 -81.12 -22.15
CA ASN A 365 -24.17 -80.70 -23.23
C ASN A 365 -24.57 -79.35 -23.86
N SER A 366 -25.12 -78.40 -23.03
CA SER A 366 -25.57 -77.12 -23.48
C SER A 366 -25.05 -76.01 -22.59
N LEU A 367 -24.71 -74.84 -23.17
CA LEU A 367 -24.39 -73.63 -22.52
C LEU A 367 -25.70 -72.89 -22.16
N ASN A 368 -26.06 -72.87 -20.89
CA ASN A 368 -27.15 -72.02 -20.43
C ASN A 368 -26.61 -70.61 -20.10
N SER A 369 -26.87 -69.67 -20.99
CA SER A 369 -26.73 -68.28 -20.70
C SER A 369 -28.00 -67.74 -20.02
N LYS A 370 -27.92 -67.36 -18.73
CA LYS A 370 -28.94 -66.52 -18.10
C LYS A 370 -28.64 -65.05 -18.42
N ASN A 371 -29.69 -64.34 -18.80
CA ASN A 371 -29.65 -62.92 -19.17
C ASN A 371 -28.83 -62.07 -18.17
N SER A 372 -27.85 -61.40 -18.69
CA SER A 372 -27.15 -60.32 -17.96
C SER A 372 -28.12 -59.13 -17.79
N ASN A 373 -28.46 -58.82 -16.57
CA ASN A 373 -29.20 -57.61 -16.27
C ASN A 373 -28.22 -56.47 -16.04
N ILE A 374 -28.27 -55.48 -16.92
CA ILE A 374 -27.63 -54.18 -16.67
C ILE A 374 -28.67 -53.35 -15.93
N SER A 375 -28.35 -52.95 -14.68
CA SER A 375 -29.15 -51.99 -13.97
C SER A 375 -28.41 -50.68 -13.92
N GLU A 376 -29.05 -49.63 -14.43
CA GLU A 376 -28.61 -48.26 -14.35
C GLU A 376 -29.43 -47.60 -13.24
N THR A 377 -28.72 -47.09 -12.20
CA THR A 377 -29.34 -46.36 -11.12
C THR A 377 -28.83 -44.91 -11.17
N ILE A 378 -29.77 -44.00 -11.42
CA ILE A 378 -29.51 -42.56 -11.30
C ILE A 378 -30.00 -42.14 -9.93
N SER A 379 -29.08 -41.68 -9.04
CA SER A 379 -29.46 -41.10 -7.77
C SER A 379 -29.14 -39.62 -7.80
N THR A 380 -30.14 -38.80 -7.49
CA THR A 380 -29.98 -37.35 -7.34
C THR A 380 -29.93 -37.01 -5.86
N SER A 381 -28.86 -36.32 -5.44
CA SER A 381 -28.73 -35.82 -4.07
C SER A 381 -28.50 -34.30 -4.08
N ILE A 382 -29.13 -33.59 -3.13
CA ILE A 382 -28.89 -32.19 -2.92
C ILE A 382 -27.70 -32.09 -1.98
N GLN A 383 -26.67 -31.36 -2.39
CA GLN A 383 -25.48 -31.08 -1.57
C GLN A 383 -25.23 -29.57 -1.53
N THR A 384 -25.03 -29.06 -0.31
CA THR A 384 -24.63 -27.65 -0.13
C THR A 384 -23.17 -27.45 -0.52
N ASP A 385 -22.90 -26.69 -1.58
CA ASP A 385 -21.55 -26.44 -2.12
C ASP A 385 -21.36 -24.95 -2.40
N PHE A 386 -20.10 -24.50 -2.55
CA PHE A 386 -19.84 -23.10 -2.86
C PHE A 386 -20.51 -22.69 -4.18
N ILE A 387 -21.06 -21.45 -4.21
CA ILE A 387 -21.71 -20.88 -5.41
C ILE A 387 -20.72 -20.91 -6.59
N TYR A 388 -19.49 -20.45 -6.34
CA TYR A 388 -18.38 -20.55 -7.30
C TYR A 388 -17.32 -21.51 -6.75
N ASP A 389 -17.06 -22.57 -7.47
CA ASP A 389 -16.04 -23.56 -7.10
C ASP A 389 -14.62 -23.09 -7.46
N THR A 390 -13.61 -23.83 -7.03
CA THR A 390 -12.21 -23.50 -7.30
C THR A 390 -11.92 -23.47 -8.82
N LYS A 391 -12.56 -24.35 -9.59
CA LYS A 391 -12.39 -24.43 -11.04
C LYS A 391 -12.84 -23.15 -11.73
N PHE A 392 -13.90 -22.52 -11.24
CA PHE A 392 -14.36 -21.23 -11.77
C PHE A 392 -13.25 -20.17 -11.75
N PHE A 393 -12.50 -20.05 -10.65
CA PHE A 393 -11.44 -19.04 -10.51
C PHE A 393 -10.17 -19.40 -11.26
N THR A 394 -9.84 -20.69 -11.35
CA THR A 394 -8.59 -21.15 -11.97
C THR A 394 -8.69 -21.33 -13.47
N GLN A 395 -9.87 -21.69 -14.01
CA GLN A 395 -10.04 -22.13 -15.40
C GLN A 395 -11.13 -21.39 -16.18
N GLU A 396 -12.24 -20.97 -15.55
CA GLU A 396 -13.42 -20.46 -16.26
C GLU A 396 -13.45 -18.93 -16.40
N LEU A 397 -12.62 -18.21 -15.62
CA LEU A 397 -12.43 -16.78 -15.80
C LEU A 397 -11.44 -16.53 -16.96
N GLU A 398 -11.99 -16.10 -18.08
CA GLU A 398 -11.24 -15.73 -19.28
C GLU A 398 -10.47 -14.41 -19.10
N ASN A 399 -9.60 -14.10 -20.04
CA ASN A 399 -8.96 -12.78 -20.08
C ASN A 399 -10.01 -11.67 -20.18
N PHE A 400 -9.79 -10.57 -19.46
CA PHE A 400 -10.72 -9.44 -19.36
C PHE A 400 -12.09 -9.79 -18.77
N THR A 401 -12.19 -10.89 -18.02
CA THR A 401 -13.34 -11.19 -17.19
C THR A 401 -12.97 -11.17 -15.72
N ALA A 402 -13.93 -10.77 -14.91
CA ALA A 402 -13.77 -10.75 -13.45
C ALA A 402 -15.08 -11.15 -12.78
N LEU A 403 -15.00 -11.73 -11.59
CA LEU A 403 -16.14 -11.82 -10.70
C LEU A 403 -16.25 -10.49 -9.92
N GLY A 404 -17.35 -9.78 -10.10
CA GLY A 404 -17.65 -8.53 -9.43
C GLY A 404 -18.43 -8.75 -8.14
N PHE A 405 -17.90 -8.24 -7.02
CA PHE A 405 -18.61 -8.12 -5.76
C PHE A 405 -18.72 -6.62 -5.44
N LEU A 406 -19.88 -6.07 -5.74
CA LEU A 406 -20.09 -4.64 -5.84
C LEU A 406 -21.18 -4.16 -4.91
N SER A 407 -21.11 -2.91 -4.50
CA SER A 407 -22.16 -2.22 -3.75
C SER A 407 -22.65 -1.00 -4.54
N ASP A 408 -23.94 -0.75 -4.52
CA ASP A 408 -24.54 0.49 -5.02
C ASP A 408 -24.53 1.65 -4.00
N GLY A 409 -23.90 1.41 -2.83
CA GLY A 409 -23.82 2.34 -1.71
C GLY A 409 -24.87 2.06 -0.62
N SER A 410 -25.94 1.33 -0.92
CA SER A 410 -26.99 0.93 0.04
C SER A 410 -26.99 -0.57 0.32
N LYS A 411 -26.74 -1.39 -0.71
CA LYS A 411 -26.76 -2.85 -0.61
C LYS A 411 -25.63 -3.46 -1.44
N ILE A 412 -25.29 -4.70 -1.12
CA ILE A 412 -24.41 -5.52 -1.95
C ILE A 412 -25.22 -6.09 -3.11
N ILE A 413 -24.71 -5.93 -4.32
CA ILE A 413 -25.24 -6.53 -5.53
C ILE A 413 -24.79 -8.00 -5.58
N PRO A 414 -25.67 -8.96 -5.92
CA PRO A 414 -25.25 -10.35 -6.04
C PRO A 414 -24.01 -10.49 -6.95
N PRO A 415 -23.01 -11.31 -6.56
CA PRO A 415 -21.80 -11.48 -7.34
C PRO A 415 -22.11 -11.96 -8.75
N GLN A 416 -21.47 -11.36 -9.74
CA GLN A 416 -21.71 -11.69 -11.15
C GLN A 416 -20.43 -11.64 -11.97
N LYS A 417 -20.36 -12.50 -12.99
CA LYS A 417 -19.28 -12.50 -13.98
C LYS A 417 -19.39 -11.26 -14.87
N LEU A 418 -18.36 -10.42 -14.85
CA LEU A 418 -18.29 -9.19 -15.63
C LEU A 418 -17.30 -9.35 -16.77
N LYS A 419 -17.70 -9.01 -17.98
CA LYS A 419 -16.81 -8.90 -19.14
C LYS A 419 -16.31 -7.46 -19.24
N LEU A 420 -14.99 -7.28 -19.12
CA LEU A 420 -14.36 -5.98 -19.15
C LEU A 420 -13.87 -5.67 -20.57
N ILE A 421 -14.01 -4.42 -20.98
CA ILE A 421 -13.47 -3.97 -22.27
C ILE A 421 -12.00 -3.63 -22.09
N PRO A 422 -11.07 -4.26 -22.85
CA PRO A 422 -9.66 -3.89 -22.82
C PRO A 422 -9.47 -2.41 -23.16
N TYR A 423 -8.78 -1.69 -22.27
CA TYR A 423 -8.66 -0.23 -22.42
C TYR A 423 -8.02 0.20 -23.74
N PHE A 424 -7.11 -0.61 -24.30
CA PHE A 424 -6.42 -0.34 -25.57
C PHE A 424 -7.31 -0.53 -26.81
N LEU A 425 -8.44 -1.22 -26.68
CA LEU A 425 -9.44 -1.35 -27.75
C LEU A 425 -10.46 -0.21 -27.75
N TYR A 426 -10.49 0.57 -26.67
CA TYR A 426 -11.45 1.64 -26.51
C TYR A 426 -11.02 2.90 -27.29
N LYS A 427 -11.58 3.12 -28.48
CA LYS A 427 -11.29 4.27 -29.36
C LYS A 427 -12.10 5.53 -29.03
N GLY A 428 -13.13 5.43 -28.20
CA GLY A 428 -13.99 6.55 -27.78
C GLY A 428 -13.67 6.98 -26.34
N GLY A 429 -13.55 8.27 -26.09
CA GLY A 429 -13.57 8.77 -24.72
C GLY A 429 -14.89 8.38 -24.05
N PHE A 430 -14.89 7.99 -22.79
CA PHE A 430 -16.12 7.83 -22.03
C PHE A 430 -16.86 9.18 -22.07
N SER A 431 -18.01 9.21 -22.76
CA SER A 431 -18.90 10.38 -22.85
C SER A 431 -19.47 10.77 -21.50
#